data_422bc6b3bce404055191905094f9a74a
#
_entry.id   422bc6b3bce404055191905094f9a74a
#
_cell.length_a   1.000
_cell.length_b   1.000
_cell.length_c   1.000
_cell.angle_alpha   90.00
_cell.angle_beta   90.00
_cell.angle_gamma   90.00
#
_symmetry.space_group_name_H-M   'P 1'
#
loop_
_entity.id
_entity.type
_entity.pdbx_description
1 polymer ?
#
loop_
_entity_poly.entity_id
_entity_poly.type
_entity_poly.pdbx_seq_one_letter_code
_entity_poly.pdbx_strand_id
1 'polypeptide(L)'
;MLHLRKKTRSAILTCAALLLILPAAVSPGSAQLRGHGGPVRALAISPDGQTVLTGSFDSTAIRWSLARNAAEQVLRFHADSVNAVVLLKGGRAATAGADGRIAIWTAGKTEPDAVLEGHTAPIAALAASADGAMLASASWDQTVRLWPLAGGTPRVLEGHTQNVNGVAFAPDGRALVSVSYDQSVRIWPLSGASAATAVAMPSPLNAVAVGSDGEIAAGGADGRVYFLTANGARDGEMAAGPRPVISIAISPDGTLAAAAGIGGSVAVIDRRTRALARTLVGPGLPVWSVAFLPDSRTLLTGGADNIVRRWNAATGEPVDSLLVEAAADPLAAYAGDRGAEIFRACVACHTLGAGQANRAGPTLAGIFGRRIATAPGYDFSDALKRLDIVWTPETVARLFEIGPAAYTPGTKMPEQRIGSEADRAALVKFLERATNHR
;
A
#
# COMPACT_ATOMS: atom_id res chain seq x y z
N MET A 1 67.74 -18.11 -68.66
CA MET A 1 67.59 -18.93 -67.46
C MET A 1 67.46 -18.02 -66.27
N LEU A 2 66.19 -17.77 -65.81
CA LEU A 2 65.92 -16.91 -64.66
C LEU A 2 64.96 -17.63 -63.69
N HIS A 3 65.47 -17.90 -62.52
CA HIS A 3 64.70 -18.53 -61.45
C HIS A 3 63.88 -17.47 -60.72
N LEU A 4 62.54 -17.58 -60.77
CA LEU A 4 61.61 -16.84 -59.95
C LEU A 4 61.31 -17.61 -58.62
N ARG A 5 61.71 -17.09 -57.47
CA ARG A 5 61.33 -17.54 -56.15
C ARG A 5 59.98 -16.94 -55.77
N LYS A 6 58.97 -17.77 -55.59
CA LYS A 6 57.68 -17.39 -54.95
C LYS A 6 57.89 -17.25 -53.46
N LYS A 7 57.57 -16.08 -52.87
CA LYS A 7 57.42 -15.86 -51.41
C LYS A 7 55.98 -16.09 -51.08
N THR A 8 55.70 -17.11 -50.26
CA THR A 8 54.41 -17.37 -49.56
C THR A 8 54.32 -16.46 -48.35
N ARG A 9 53.28 -15.58 -48.31
CA ARG A 9 52.95 -14.80 -47.16
C ARG A 9 51.87 -15.58 -46.37
N SER A 10 52.19 -16.05 -45.14
CA SER A 10 51.24 -16.55 -44.16
C SER A 10 50.47 -15.37 -43.57
N ALA A 11 49.16 -15.36 -43.74
CA ALA A 11 48.26 -14.42 -43.06
C ALA A 11 47.83 -15.07 -41.73
N ILE A 12 48.23 -14.47 -40.62
CA ILE A 12 47.77 -14.83 -39.27
C ILE A 12 46.44 -14.14 -39.09
N LEU A 13 45.34 -14.94 -39.06
CA LEU A 13 44.01 -14.47 -38.68
C LEU A 13 43.93 -14.39 -37.15
N THR A 14 43.94 -13.19 -36.62
CA THR A 14 43.63 -12.94 -35.21
C THR A 14 42.13 -12.90 -35.03
N CYS A 15 41.53 -13.95 -34.49
CA CYS A 15 40.14 -13.94 -34.03
C CYS A 15 40.02 -13.10 -32.76
N ALA A 16 39.53 -11.87 -32.87
CA ALA A 16 39.08 -11.09 -31.71
C ALA A 16 37.72 -11.64 -31.25
N ALA A 17 37.70 -12.34 -30.14
CA ALA A 17 36.48 -12.72 -29.47
C ALA A 17 35.84 -11.48 -28.85
N LEU A 18 34.76 -11.00 -29.49
CA LEU A 18 33.89 -9.97 -28.93
C LEU A 18 33.09 -10.61 -27.78
N LEU A 19 33.48 -10.36 -26.52
CA LEU A 19 32.63 -10.67 -25.36
C LEU A 19 31.43 -9.72 -25.41
N LEU A 20 30.29 -10.23 -25.84
CA LEU A 20 28.98 -9.61 -25.61
C LEU A 20 28.67 -9.70 -24.14
N ILE A 21 28.91 -8.61 -23.40
CA ILE A 21 28.38 -8.42 -22.05
C ILE A 21 26.89 -8.18 -22.24
N LEU A 22 26.08 -9.23 -22.13
CA LEU A 22 24.63 -9.11 -21.95
C LEU A 22 24.39 -8.34 -20.65
N PRO A 23 23.63 -7.24 -20.67
CA PRO A 23 23.24 -6.61 -19.42
C PRO A 23 22.45 -7.62 -18.61
N ALA A 24 22.87 -7.87 -17.36
CA ALA A 24 22.14 -8.68 -16.42
C ALA A 24 20.72 -8.13 -16.34
N ALA A 25 19.73 -8.96 -16.70
CA ALA A 25 18.33 -8.61 -16.58
C ALA A 25 18.05 -8.29 -15.10
N VAL A 26 17.88 -7.01 -14.80
CA VAL A 26 17.48 -6.55 -13.47
C VAL A 26 16.10 -7.13 -13.20
N SER A 27 16.00 -8.02 -12.21
CA SER A 27 14.73 -8.63 -11.83
C SER A 27 13.73 -7.53 -11.45
N PRO A 28 12.51 -7.51 -12.02
CA PRO A 28 11.51 -6.45 -11.78
C PRO A 28 10.93 -6.44 -10.36
N GLY A 29 11.62 -7.02 -9.38
CA GLY A 29 11.15 -7.22 -8.01
C GLY A 29 11.51 -6.13 -7.00
N SER A 30 12.41 -5.20 -7.32
CA SER A 30 13.00 -4.31 -6.29
C SER A 30 12.19 -3.03 -5.99
N ALA A 31 11.30 -2.61 -6.87
CA ALA A 31 10.47 -1.40 -6.69
C ALA A 31 9.09 -1.65 -6.04
N GLN A 32 8.86 -2.84 -5.50
CA GLN A 32 7.56 -3.25 -4.97
C GLN A 32 7.62 -3.42 -3.46
N LEU A 33 6.60 -2.90 -2.72
CA LEU A 33 6.45 -3.20 -1.31
C LEU A 33 5.63 -4.49 -1.18
N ARG A 34 6.23 -5.50 -0.56
CA ARG A 34 5.64 -6.82 -0.33
C ARG A 34 5.73 -7.15 1.16
N GLY A 35 4.64 -7.61 1.76
CA GLY A 35 4.63 -7.94 3.20
C GLY A 35 3.24 -8.22 3.73
N HIS A 36 2.19 -7.71 3.06
CA HIS A 36 0.82 -8.07 3.39
C HIS A 36 0.50 -9.52 2.96
N GLY A 37 -0.32 -10.20 3.77
CA GLY A 37 -0.88 -11.51 3.47
C GLY A 37 -2.21 -11.46 2.71
N GLY A 38 -2.79 -10.28 2.56
CA GLY A 38 -4.04 -10.02 1.85
C GLY A 38 -3.96 -8.79 0.93
N PRO A 39 -4.99 -8.54 0.11
CA PRO A 39 -5.06 -7.39 -0.78
C PRO A 39 -4.78 -6.06 -0.06
N VAL A 40 -4.01 -5.18 -0.72
CA VAL A 40 -3.72 -3.83 -0.21
C VAL A 40 -4.91 -2.93 -0.54
N ARG A 41 -5.69 -2.57 0.48
CA ARG A 41 -6.96 -1.84 0.36
C ARG A 41 -6.79 -0.33 0.41
N ALA A 42 -5.79 0.17 1.14
CA ALA A 42 -5.60 1.59 1.38
C ALA A 42 -4.11 1.99 1.32
N LEU A 43 -3.85 3.21 0.87
CA LEU A 43 -2.53 3.83 0.77
C LEU A 43 -2.59 5.27 1.31
N ALA A 44 -1.58 5.66 2.09
CA ALA A 44 -1.30 7.05 2.43
C ALA A 44 0.20 7.31 2.34
N ILE A 45 0.58 8.50 1.91
CA ILE A 45 1.97 8.90 1.69
C ILE A 45 2.26 10.12 2.55
N SER A 46 3.42 10.15 3.21
CA SER A 46 3.86 11.31 3.98
C SER A 46 4.18 12.52 3.07
N PRO A 47 4.03 13.75 3.57
CA PRO A 47 4.30 14.95 2.77
C PRO A 47 5.73 15.04 2.23
N ASP A 48 6.70 14.40 2.89
CA ASP A 48 8.09 14.31 2.44
C ASP A 48 8.34 13.16 1.44
N GLY A 49 7.33 12.33 1.18
CA GLY A 49 7.42 11.18 0.28
C GLY A 49 8.28 10.02 0.80
N GLN A 50 8.73 10.03 2.07
CA GLN A 50 9.64 9.01 2.60
C GLN A 50 8.91 7.83 3.23
N THR A 51 7.71 8.06 3.75
CA THR A 51 6.90 7.05 4.43
C THR A 51 5.64 6.72 3.64
N VAL A 52 5.35 5.45 3.49
CA VAL A 52 4.04 4.94 3.01
C VAL A 52 3.37 4.19 4.16
N LEU A 53 2.08 4.40 4.32
CA LEU A 53 1.22 3.60 5.18
C LEU A 53 0.24 2.83 4.30
N THR A 54 0.15 1.53 4.52
CA THR A 54 -0.78 0.65 3.79
C THR A 54 -1.75 -0.01 4.75
N GLY A 55 -3.00 -0.20 4.32
CA GLY A 55 -4.00 -1.01 5.01
C GLY A 55 -4.43 -2.18 4.13
N SER A 56 -4.74 -3.32 4.73
CA SER A 56 -5.00 -4.56 4.00
C SER A 56 -6.17 -5.36 4.57
N PHE A 57 -6.71 -6.24 3.71
CA PHE A 57 -7.69 -7.27 4.09
C PHE A 57 -7.11 -8.32 5.06
N ASP A 58 -5.79 -8.32 5.31
CA ASP A 58 -5.15 -9.18 6.33
C ASP A 58 -5.30 -8.63 7.76
N SER A 59 -6.15 -7.62 7.96
CA SER A 59 -6.43 -6.94 9.24
C SER A 59 -5.24 -6.16 9.82
N THR A 60 -4.22 -5.88 8.99
CA THR A 60 -3.05 -5.09 9.41
C THR A 60 -2.89 -3.82 8.58
N ALA A 61 -2.20 -2.83 9.18
CA ALA A 61 -1.55 -1.78 8.41
C ALA A 61 -0.03 -1.91 8.56
N ILE A 62 0.71 -1.47 7.54
CA ILE A 62 2.17 -1.51 7.55
C ILE A 62 2.70 -0.12 7.21
N ARG A 63 3.62 0.37 8.05
CA ARG A 63 4.42 1.57 7.80
C ARG A 63 5.70 1.15 7.09
N TRP A 64 5.98 1.79 5.97
CA TRP A 64 7.12 1.50 5.10
C TRP A 64 8.05 2.70 5.00
N SER A 65 9.36 2.43 4.97
CA SER A 65 10.35 3.38 4.48
C SER A 65 10.54 3.16 2.98
N LEU A 66 10.27 4.19 2.16
CA LEU A 66 10.52 4.11 0.72
C LEU A 66 12.02 4.09 0.41
N ALA A 67 12.83 4.82 1.17
CA ALA A 67 14.28 4.85 1.02
C ALA A 67 14.93 3.47 1.26
N ARG A 68 14.42 2.71 2.23
CA ARG A 68 14.93 1.36 2.55
C ARG A 68 14.17 0.23 1.85
N ASN A 69 13.08 0.55 1.16
CA ASN A 69 12.15 -0.43 0.60
C ASN A 69 11.77 -1.54 1.60
N ALA A 70 11.51 -1.16 2.85
CA ALA A 70 11.32 -2.07 3.97
C ALA A 70 10.20 -1.61 4.89
N ALA A 71 9.50 -2.58 5.50
CA ALA A 71 8.55 -2.33 6.55
C ALA A 71 9.29 -1.87 7.83
N GLU A 72 8.84 -0.76 8.40
CA GLU A 72 9.34 -0.22 9.67
C GLU A 72 8.50 -0.71 10.84
N GLN A 73 7.19 -0.85 10.60
CA GLN A 73 6.24 -1.20 11.66
C GLN A 73 5.01 -1.90 11.07
N VAL A 74 4.57 -2.97 11.71
CA VAL A 74 3.28 -3.61 11.46
C VAL A 74 2.32 -3.20 12.57
N LEU A 75 1.18 -2.61 12.19
CA LEU A 75 0.12 -2.13 13.06
C LEU A 75 -1.02 -3.15 13.02
N ARG A 76 -1.20 -3.90 14.10
CA ARG A 76 -2.25 -4.91 14.23
C ARG A 76 -3.13 -4.55 15.43
N PHE A 77 -4.37 -4.20 15.16
CA PHE A 77 -5.39 -3.85 16.15
C PHE A 77 -6.78 -4.33 15.70
N HIS A 78 -7.08 -4.08 14.42
CA HIS A 78 -8.41 -4.36 13.89
C HIS A 78 -8.74 -5.85 13.88
N ALA A 79 -9.99 -6.18 14.17
CA ALA A 79 -10.50 -7.55 14.11
C ALA A 79 -10.86 -8.00 12.70
N ASP A 80 -10.94 -7.05 11.75
CA ASP A 80 -11.29 -7.26 10.34
C ASP A 80 -10.42 -6.36 9.46
N SER A 81 -10.71 -6.34 8.16
CA SER A 81 -9.96 -5.59 7.14
C SER A 81 -9.68 -4.15 7.54
N VAL A 82 -8.47 -3.67 7.28
CA VAL A 82 -8.12 -2.24 7.37
C VAL A 82 -8.46 -1.58 6.04
N ASN A 83 -9.58 -0.87 6.01
CA ASN A 83 -10.14 -0.27 4.79
C ASN A 83 -9.58 1.10 4.48
N ALA A 84 -9.14 1.86 5.50
CA ALA A 84 -8.63 3.21 5.33
C ALA A 84 -7.45 3.49 6.25
N VAL A 85 -6.51 4.26 5.74
CA VAL A 85 -5.33 4.73 6.47
C VAL A 85 -5.03 6.18 6.14
N VAL A 86 -4.49 6.92 7.08
CA VAL A 86 -4.01 8.28 6.87
C VAL A 86 -2.81 8.57 7.76
N LEU A 87 -1.85 9.33 7.24
CA LEU A 87 -0.74 9.87 8.03
C LEU A 87 -1.14 11.21 8.64
N LEU A 88 -0.86 11.36 9.92
CA LEU A 88 -1.16 12.54 10.71
C LEU A 88 0.10 13.35 11.00
N LYS A 89 -0.04 14.60 11.42
CA LYS A 89 1.10 15.43 11.86
C LYS A 89 1.88 14.77 12.99
N GLY A 90 3.17 15.08 13.08
CA GLY A 90 4.07 14.53 14.09
C GLY A 90 4.41 13.05 13.90
N GLY A 91 4.34 12.52 12.68
CA GLY A 91 4.64 11.13 12.38
C GLY A 91 3.60 10.12 12.90
N ARG A 92 2.46 10.61 13.41
CA ARG A 92 1.32 9.76 13.82
C ARG A 92 0.60 9.20 12.59
N ALA A 93 -0.26 8.22 12.83
CA ALA A 93 -1.12 7.62 11.82
C ALA A 93 -2.50 7.32 12.37
N ALA A 94 -3.49 7.20 11.50
CA ALA A 94 -4.78 6.61 11.83
C ALA A 94 -5.08 5.47 10.86
N THR A 95 -5.66 4.39 11.40
CA THR A 95 -6.17 3.23 10.65
C THR A 95 -7.63 3.02 10.98
N ALA A 96 -8.45 2.64 10.01
CA ALA A 96 -9.86 2.34 10.21
C ALA A 96 -10.26 1.05 9.51
N GLY A 97 -11.10 0.27 10.17
CA GLY A 97 -11.43 -1.09 9.75
C GLY A 97 -12.90 -1.34 9.47
N ALA A 98 -13.16 -2.52 8.94
CA ALA A 98 -14.50 -3.06 8.79
C ALA A 98 -15.15 -3.35 10.16
N ASP A 99 -14.37 -3.37 11.24
CA ASP A 99 -14.83 -3.47 12.63
C ASP A 99 -15.46 -2.18 13.20
N GLY A 100 -15.57 -1.11 12.39
CA GLY A 100 -16.18 0.17 12.76
C GLY A 100 -15.33 1.04 13.70
N ARG A 101 -14.06 0.68 13.95
CA ARG A 101 -13.16 1.39 14.86
C ARG A 101 -12.05 2.12 14.11
N ILE A 102 -11.53 3.18 14.75
CA ILE A 102 -10.35 3.91 14.29
C ILE A 102 -9.28 3.80 15.38
N ALA A 103 -8.09 3.41 15.01
CA ALA A 103 -6.92 3.38 15.88
C ALA A 103 -5.94 4.50 15.53
N ILE A 104 -5.48 5.24 16.52
CA ILE A 104 -4.47 6.30 16.39
C ILE A 104 -3.14 5.77 16.88
N TRP A 105 -2.07 6.01 16.10
CA TRP A 105 -0.75 5.43 16.33
C TRP A 105 0.34 6.49 16.37
N THR A 106 1.30 6.30 17.26
CA THR A 106 2.59 6.97 17.21
C THR A 106 3.64 6.03 16.60
N ALA A 107 4.53 6.56 15.79
CA ALA A 107 5.61 5.77 15.20
C ALA A 107 6.43 5.05 16.27
N GLY A 108 6.74 3.75 16.04
CA GLY A 108 7.51 2.92 16.95
C GLY A 108 6.72 2.26 18.08
N LYS A 109 5.47 2.67 18.35
CA LYS A 109 4.64 2.00 19.37
C LYS A 109 3.95 0.75 18.81
N THR A 110 3.87 -0.28 19.61
CA THR A 110 3.24 -1.56 19.24
C THR A 110 1.72 -1.57 19.42
N GLU A 111 1.20 -0.69 20.26
CA GLU A 111 -0.23 -0.52 20.56
C GLU A 111 -0.71 0.86 20.13
N PRO A 112 -2.00 1.04 19.82
CA PRO A 112 -2.56 2.35 19.52
C PRO A 112 -2.54 3.27 20.74
N ASP A 113 -2.30 4.56 20.53
CA ASP A 113 -2.38 5.57 21.58
C ASP A 113 -3.83 5.86 22.00
N ALA A 114 -4.76 5.74 21.04
CA ALA A 114 -6.19 5.94 21.26
C ALA A 114 -7.01 5.12 20.28
N VAL A 115 -8.21 4.75 20.69
CA VAL A 115 -9.22 4.12 19.84
C VAL A 115 -10.44 5.03 19.83
N LEU A 116 -10.90 5.39 18.62
CA LEU A 116 -12.11 6.18 18.42
C LEU A 116 -13.23 5.23 18.01
N GLU A 117 -14.29 5.21 18.80
CA GLU A 117 -15.45 4.36 18.63
C GLU A 117 -16.73 5.19 18.43
N GLY A 118 -17.70 4.62 17.71
CA GLY A 118 -18.99 5.27 17.50
C GLY A 118 -19.66 4.91 16.20
N HIS A 119 -18.91 4.55 15.14
CA HIS A 119 -19.52 3.97 13.94
C HIS A 119 -20.10 2.59 14.24
N THR A 120 -21.26 2.30 13.63
CA THR A 120 -21.99 1.04 13.82
C THR A 120 -21.88 0.07 12.63
N ALA A 121 -21.10 0.47 11.61
CA ALA A 121 -20.83 -0.33 10.42
C ALA A 121 -19.39 -0.06 9.93
N PRO A 122 -18.90 -0.82 8.94
CA PRO A 122 -17.55 -0.63 8.38
C PRO A 122 -17.20 0.82 8.03
N ILE A 123 -16.02 1.26 8.41
CA ILE A 123 -15.47 2.54 8.00
C ILE A 123 -14.78 2.32 6.64
N ALA A 124 -15.17 3.10 5.64
CA ALA A 124 -14.69 2.97 4.26
C ALA A 124 -13.54 3.92 3.93
N ALA A 125 -13.53 5.13 4.53
CA ALA A 125 -12.53 6.14 4.23
C ALA A 125 -12.19 7.00 5.45
N LEU A 126 -10.95 7.52 5.46
CA LEU A 126 -10.42 8.50 6.39
C LEU A 126 -9.81 9.69 5.64
N ALA A 127 -9.94 10.88 6.22
CA ALA A 127 -9.21 12.07 5.79
C ALA A 127 -8.75 12.89 7.00
N ALA A 128 -7.55 13.47 6.93
CA ALA A 128 -7.02 14.39 7.94
C ALA A 128 -7.12 15.82 7.46
N SER A 129 -7.46 16.77 8.34
CA SER A 129 -7.42 18.19 8.02
C SER A 129 -5.97 18.68 7.85
N ALA A 130 -5.76 19.66 6.98
CA ALA A 130 -4.42 20.17 6.66
C ALA A 130 -3.73 20.81 7.89
N ASP A 131 -4.48 21.38 8.82
CA ASP A 131 -3.97 21.88 10.11
C ASP A 131 -3.59 20.77 11.09
N GLY A 132 -4.05 19.52 10.85
CA GLY A 132 -3.84 18.36 11.72
C GLY A 132 -4.71 18.36 12.97
N ALA A 133 -5.75 19.19 13.03
CA ALA A 133 -6.64 19.28 14.19
C ALA A 133 -7.77 18.25 14.16
N MET A 134 -8.22 17.86 12.97
CA MET A 134 -9.39 17.01 12.77
C MET A 134 -9.08 15.75 11.94
N LEU A 135 -9.76 14.67 12.27
CA LEU A 135 -9.88 13.50 11.43
C LEU A 135 -11.35 13.36 10.98
N ALA A 136 -11.58 13.03 9.73
CA ALA A 136 -12.90 12.69 9.21
C ALA A 136 -12.95 11.21 8.86
N SER A 137 -14.08 10.55 9.12
CA SER A 137 -14.36 9.18 8.72
C SER A 137 -15.70 9.07 8.00
N ALA A 138 -15.74 8.24 6.96
CA ALA A 138 -16.95 7.88 6.23
C ALA A 138 -17.28 6.41 6.47
N SER A 139 -18.55 6.10 6.78
CA SER A 139 -18.96 4.75 7.14
C SER A 139 -20.22 4.29 6.40
N TRP A 140 -20.36 2.99 6.32
CA TRP A 140 -21.55 2.32 5.82
C TRP A 140 -22.77 2.45 6.77
N ASP A 141 -22.57 3.03 7.95
CA ASP A 141 -23.67 3.46 8.84
C ASP A 141 -24.38 4.74 8.33
N GLN A 142 -24.06 5.20 7.11
CA GLN A 142 -24.63 6.36 6.42
C GLN A 142 -24.21 7.70 7.02
N THR A 143 -23.26 7.70 7.96
CA THR A 143 -22.75 8.92 8.59
C THR A 143 -21.32 9.24 8.18
N VAL A 144 -20.98 10.52 8.30
CA VAL A 144 -19.59 10.99 8.35
C VAL A 144 -19.37 11.52 9.76
N ARG A 145 -18.21 11.22 10.36
CA ARG A 145 -17.85 11.74 11.68
C ARG A 145 -16.60 12.59 11.61
N LEU A 146 -16.60 13.68 12.37
CA LEU A 146 -15.44 14.56 12.57
C LEU A 146 -14.93 14.37 13.98
N TRP A 147 -13.69 13.97 14.12
CA TRP A 147 -13.02 13.65 15.37
C TRP A 147 -11.97 14.70 15.67
N PRO A 148 -12.09 15.50 16.76
CA PRO A 148 -11.01 16.37 17.21
C PRO A 148 -9.82 15.52 17.69
N LEU A 149 -8.64 15.69 17.07
CA LEU A 149 -7.44 14.90 17.42
C LEU A 149 -6.78 15.30 18.72
N ALA A 150 -7.20 16.43 19.31
CA ALA A 150 -6.85 16.85 20.65
C ALA A 150 -7.77 16.26 21.74
N GLY A 151 -8.75 15.44 21.33
CA GLY A 151 -9.79 14.91 22.20
C GLY A 151 -11.06 15.76 22.19
N GLY A 152 -12.16 15.16 22.63
CA GLY A 152 -13.50 15.79 22.65
C GLY A 152 -14.56 14.95 21.95
N THR A 153 -15.80 15.44 21.97
CA THR A 153 -16.94 14.73 21.35
C THR A 153 -16.90 14.87 19.83
N PRO A 154 -17.00 13.77 19.08
CA PRO A 154 -17.07 13.83 17.63
C PRO A 154 -18.37 14.49 17.16
N ARG A 155 -18.29 15.26 16.07
CA ARG A 155 -19.48 15.77 15.38
C ARG A 155 -19.93 14.73 14.36
N VAL A 156 -21.20 14.32 14.42
CA VAL A 156 -21.84 13.44 13.46
C VAL A 156 -22.50 14.28 12.37
N LEU A 157 -22.20 13.97 11.10
CA LEU A 157 -22.79 14.59 9.94
C LEU A 157 -23.76 13.57 9.31
N GLU A 158 -25.04 13.87 9.44
CA GLU A 158 -26.14 13.03 8.95
C GLU A 158 -26.76 13.62 7.68
N GLY A 159 -27.29 12.74 6.82
CA GLY A 159 -27.99 13.17 5.61
C GLY A 159 -27.82 12.25 4.42
N HIS A 160 -26.74 11.47 4.34
CA HIS A 160 -26.67 10.36 3.38
C HIS A 160 -27.69 9.29 3.73
N THR A 161 -28.22 8.61 2.72
CA THR A 161 -29.26 7.58 2.88
C THR A 161 -28.76 6.17 2.55
N GLN A 162 -27.51 6.04 2.16
CA GLN A 162 -26.80 4.78 1.91
C GLN A 162 -25.33 4.89 2.33
N ASN A 163 -24.58 3.82 2.14
CA ASN A 163 -23.16 3.71 2.49
C ASN A 163 -22.35 4.92 2.03
N VAL A 164 -21.64 5.57 2.95
CA VAL A 164 -20.70 6.64 2.63
C VAL A 164 -19.33 6.00 2.39
N ASN A 165 -18.83 6.13 1.16
CA ASN A 165 -17.63 5.41 0.71
C ASN A 165 -16.37 6.26 0.63
N GLY A 166 -16.51 7.58 0.61
CA GLY A 166 -15.38 8.48 0.51
C GLY A 166 -15.58 9.79 1.27
N VAL A 167 -14.49 10.34 1.76
CA VAL A 167 -14.45 11.63 2.45
C VAL A 167 -13.13 12.33 2.15
N ALA A 168 -13.17 13.66 1.94
CA ALA A 168 -12.00 14.49 1.75
C ALA A 168 -12.23 15.90 2.29
N PHE A 169 -11.21 16.52 2.90
CA PHE A 169 -11.26 17.93 3.26
C PHE A 169 -11.04 18.82 2.03
N ALA A 170 -11.73 19.94 1.97
CA ALA A 170 -11.36 21.03 1.08
C ALA A 170 -10.00 21.61 1.49
N PRO A 171 -9.17 22.07 0.53
CA PRO A 171 -7.79 22.50 0.82
C PRO A 171 -7.71 23.72 1.74
N ASP A 172 -8.74 24.56 1.76
CA ASP A 172 -8.86 25.73 2.65
C ASP A 172 -9.33 25.37 4.06
N GLY A 173 -9.64 24.09 4.33
CA GLY A 173 -10.14 23.60 5.61
C GLY A 173 -11.55 24.06 5.99
N ARG A 174 -12.29 24.73 5.07
CA ARG A 174 -13.61 25.28 5.38
C ARG A 174 -14.76 24.32 5.12
N ALA A 175 -14.53 23.27 4.34
CA ALA A 175 -15.52 22.28 4.02
C ALA A 175 -14.95 20.86 4.04
N LEU A 176 -15.85 19.92 4.20
CA LEU A 176 -15.61 18.49 3.98
C LEU A 176 -16.51 18.04 2.83
N VAL A 177 -15.99 17.14 1.99
CA VAL A 177 -16.72 16.51 0.88
C VAL A 177 -16.90 15.05 1.20
N SER A 178 -18.10 14.51 1.00
CA SER A 178 -18.37 13.07 1.09
C SER A 178 -19.13 12.57 -0.12
N VAL A 179 -18.96 11.27 -0.42
CA VAL A 179 -19.63 10.58 -1.53
C VAL A 179 -20.24 9.27 -1.07
N SER A 180 -21.40 8.94 -1.64
CA SER A 180 -22.19 7.80 -1.17
C SER A 180 -22.82 7.00 -2.32
N TYR A 181 -23.23 5.79 -1.98
CA TYR A 181 -24.09 4.97 -2.85
C TYR A 181 -25.48 5.55 -3.05
N ASP A 182 -25.90 6.55 -2.25
CA ASP A 182 -27.14 7.29 -2.45
C ASP A 182 -27.11 8.21 -3.68
N GLN A 183 -26.07 8.11 -4.53
CA GLN A 183 -25.88 8.92 -5.72
C GLN A 183 -25.74 10.40 -5.41
N SER A 184 -25.11 10.76 -4.29
CA SER A 184 -24.86 12.17 -3.97
C SER A 184 -23.41 12.44 -3.59
N VAL A 185 -22.97 13.64 -3.97
CA VAL A 185 -21.85 14.34 -3.37
C VAL A 185 -22.42 15.31 -2.35
N ARG A 186 -21.91 15.30 -1.11
CA ARG A 186 -22.28 16.29 -0.10
C ARG A 186 -21.08 17.14 0.28
N ILE A 187 -21.31 18.45 0.35
CA ILE A 187 -20.33 19.45 0.77
C ILE A 187 -20.82 20.01 2.11
N TRP A 188 -20.06 19.75 3.17
CA TRP A 188 -20.38 20.10 4.55
C TRP A 188 -19.55 21.29 4.98
N PRO A 189 -20.14 22.48 5.20
CA PRO A 189 -19.43 23.58 5.82
C PRO A 189 -18.98 23.21 7.23
N LEU A 190 -17.70 23.47 7.55
CA LEU A 190 -17.15 23.13 8.87
C LEU A 190 -17.30 24.26 9.88
N SER A 191 -17.59 25.47 9.42
CA SER A 191 -17.88 26.66 10.26
C SER A 191 -19.27 27.19 9.97
N GLY A 192 -19.90 27.78 11.00
CA GLY A 192 -21.23 28.36 10.88
C GLY A 192 -22.37 27.35 10.95
N ALA A 193 -23.60 27.83 10.78
CA ALA A 193 -24.85 27.04 10.83
C ALA A 193 -25.37 26.66 9.43
N SER A 194 -24.56 26.77 8.39
CA SER A 194 -24.98 26.48 7.03
C SER A 194 -25.25 24.98 6.84
N ALA A 195 -26.37 24.65 6.17
CA ALA A 195 -26.69 23.28 5.79
C ALA A 195 -25.69 22.74 4.74
N ALA A 196 -25.53 21.43 4.69
CA ALA A 196 -24.76 20.78 3.65
C ALA A 196 -25.40 20.97 2.29
N THR A 197 -24.59 21.22 1.26
CA THR A 197 -25.03 21.19 -0.14
C THR A 197 -25.01 19.71 -0.58
N ALA A 198 -26.14 19.24 -1.13
CA ALA A 198 -26.24 17.90 -1.72
C ALA A 198 -26.34 18.04 -3.26
N VAL A 199 -25.46 17.35 -3.96
CA VAL A 199 -25.41 17.33 -5.43
C VAL A 199 -25.78 15.94 -5.92
N ALA A 200 -26.86 15.81 -6.67
CA ALA A 200 -27.27 14.53 -7.25
C ALA A 200 -26.36 14.13 -8.41
N MET A 201 -25.97 12.85 -8.42
CA MET A 201 -25.05 12.26 -9.39
C MET A 201 -25.74 11.14 -10.16
N PRO A 202 -25.30 10.84 -11.39
CA PRO A 202 -25.95 9.83 -12.24
C PRO A 202 -25.72 8.38 -11.76
N SER A 203 -24.71 8.15 -10.90
CA SER A 203 -24.29 6.82 -10.46
C SER A 203 -23.97 6.81 -8.97
N PRO A 204 -24.11 5.68 -8.27
CA PRO A 204 -23.51 5.49 -6.96
C PRO A 204 -22.01 5.80 -6.96
N LEU A 205 -21.50 6.39 -5.89
CA LEU A 205 -20.13 6.85 -5.79
C LEU A 205 -19.33 6.03 -4.79
N ASN A 206 -18.06 5.73 -5.15
CA ASN A 206 -17.14 4.89 -4.36
C ASN A 206 -15.95 5.66 -3.79
N ALA A 207 -15.50 6.71 -4.42
CA ALA A 207 -14.27 7.41 -4.06
C ALA A 207 -14.37 8.90 -4.34
N VAL A 208 -13.61 9.70 -3.57
CA VAL A 208 -13.51 11.15 -3.77
C VAL A 208 -12.08 11.62 -3.48
N ALA A 209 -11.61 12.57 -4.28
CA ALA A 209 -10.42 13.36 -4.01
C ALA A 209 -10.73 14.84 -4.28
N VAL A 210 -10.07 15.73 -3.55
CA VAL A 210 -10.18 17.19 -3.74
C VAL A 210 -8.81 17.74 -4.08
N GLY A 211 -8.71 18.48 -5.17
CA GLY A 211 -7.48 19.12 -5.62
C GLY A 211 -7.13 20.36 -4.79
N SER A 212 -5.89 20.83 -4.92
CA SER A 212 -5.42 22.06 -4.27
C SER A 212 -6.16 23.32 -4.72
N ASP A 213 -6.82 23.25 -5.88
CA ASP A 213 -7.70 24.27 -6.46
C ASP A 213 -9.15 24.15 -5.96
N GLY A 214 -9.46 23.16 -5.14
CA GLY A 214 -10.81 22.90 -4.62
C GLY A 214 -11.68 22.06 -5.55
N GLU A 215 -11.22 21.68 -6.75
CA GLU A 215 -11.98 20.80 -7.64
C GLU A 215 -12.17 19.42 -6.99
N ILE A 216 -13.38 18.90 -7.08
CA ILE A 216 -13.78 17.60 -6.56
C ILE A 216 -13.77 16.59 -7.71
N ALA A 217 -13.04 15.48 -7.54
CA ALA A 217 -13.10 14.33 -8.43
C ALA A 217 -13.79 13.16 -7.70
N ALA A 218 -14.92 12.67 -8.26
CA ALA A 218 -15.71 11.60 -7.68
C ALA A 218 -15.76 10.38 -8.59
N GLY A 219 -15.50 9.19 -8.07
CA GLY A 219 -15.49 7.92 -8.80
C GLY A 219 -16.82 7.19 -8.73
N GLY A 220 -17.40 6.92 -9.89
CA GLY A 220 -18.68 6.26 -10.04
C GLY A 220 -18.59 4.73 -10.12
N ALA A 221 -19.67 4.07 -9.72
CA ALA A 221 -19.88 2.64 -9.92
C ALA A 221 -20.05 2.27 -11.40
N ASP A 222 -20.36 3.25 -12.24
CA ASP A 222 -20.46 3.12 -13.70
C ASP A 222 -19.12 3.24 -14.45
N GLY A 223 -18.00 3.36 -13.71
CA GLY A 223 -16.65 3.47 -14.27
C GLY A 223 -16.28 4.86 -14.76
N ARG A 224 -17.04 5.88 -14.38
CA ARG A 224 -16.75 7.29 -14.69
C ARG A 224 -16.10 8.01 -13.54
N VAL A 225 -15.32 9.02 -13.86
CA VAL A 225 -14.87 10.07 -12.95
C VAL A 225 -15.66 11.33 -13.27
N TYR A 226 -16.31 11.88 -12.27
CA TYR A 226 -17.07 13.12 -12.35
C TYR A 226 -16.25 14.23 -11.71
N PHE A 227 -16.17 15.37 -12.39
CA PHE A 227 -15.50 16.56 -11.89
C PHE A 227 -16.54 17.60 -11.49
N LEU A 228 -16.35 18.19 -10.31
CA LEU A 228 -17.19 19.25 -9.78
C LEU A 228 -16.31 20.39 -9.27
N THR A 229 -16.82 21.60 -9.40
CA THR A 229 -16.19 22.76 -8.76
C THR A 229 -16.29 22.68 -7.24
N ALA A 230 -15.55 23.50 -6.51
CA ALA A 230 -15.57 23.55 -5.04
C ALA A 230 -16.97 23.81 -4.44
N ASN A 231 -17.87 24.46 -5.18
CA ASN A 231 -19.26 24.71 -4.76
C ASN A 231 -20.25 23.63 -5.24
N GLY A 232 -19.77 22.55 -5.87
CA GLY A 232 -20.57 21.41 -6.29
C GLY A 232 -21.19 21.51 -7.68
N ALA A 233 -20.91 22.55 -8.48
CA ALA A 233 -21.35 22.57 -9.87
C ALA A 233 -20.59 21.53 -10.69
N ARG A 234 -21.31 20.74 -11.51
CA ARG A 234 -20.67 19.75 -12.39
C ARG A 234 -19.82 20.44 -13.46
N ASP A 235 -18.58 20.00 -13.62
CA ASP A 235 -17.57 20.59 -14.52
C ASP A 235 -16.99 19.57 -15.50
N GLY A 236 -17.69 18.48 -15.73
CA GLY A 236 -17.32 17.46 -16.69
C GLY A 236 -17.28 16.06 -16.10
N GLU A 237 -17.01 15.12 -17.00
CA GLU A 237 -16.86 13.70 -16.66
C GLU A 237 -15.95 12.99 -17.66
N MET A 238 -15.36 11.85 -17.26
CA MET A 238 -14.54 11.02 -18.13
C MET A 238 -14.76 9.54 -17.80
N ALA A 239 -14.90 8.70 -18.83
CA ALA A 239 -14.96 7.26 -18.66
C ALA A 239 -13.55 6.72 -18.35
N ALA A 240 -13.31 6.26 -17.14
CA ALA A 240 -12.04 5.65 -16.72
C ALA A 240 -11.95 4.17 -17.12
N GLY A 241 -13.11 3.53 -17.38
CA GLY A 241 -13.19 2.13 -17.81
C GLY A 241 -14.61 1.58 -17.67
N PRO A 242 -14.82 0.31 -18.06
CA PRO A 242 -16.15 -0.32 -18.01
C PRO A 242 -16.50 -0.88 -16.61
N ARG A 243 -15.63 -0.73 -15.63
CA ARG A 243 -15.78 -1.27 -14.28
C ARG A 243 -15.78 -0.17 -13.24
N PRO A 244 -16.40 -0.37 -12.06
CA PRO A 244 -16.44 0.62 -11.00
C PRO A 244 -15.09 1.23 -10.68
N VAL A 245 -15.03 2.55 -10.57
CA VAL A 245 -13.91 3.28 -9.98
C VAL A 245 -14.04 3.17 -8.47
N ILE A 246 -13.00 2.69 -7.78
CA ILE A 246 -13.01 2.44 -6.33
C ILE A 246 -11.95 3.22 -5.55
N SER A 247 -11.02 3.87 -6.25
CA SER A 247 -10.04 4.77 -5.65
C SER A 247 -9.68 5.88 -6.63
N ILE A 248 -9.54 7.09 -6.11
CA ILE A 248 -9.11 8.27 -6.87
C ILE A 248 -8.02 8.99 -6.09
N ALA A 249 -7.03 9.50 -6.81
CA ALA A 249 -6.05 10.45 -6.30
C ALA A 249 -5.82 11.58 -7.29
N ILE A 250 -5.56 12.78 -6.79
CA ILE A 250 -5.14 13.94 -7.59
C ILE A 250 -3.65 14.17 -7.31
N SER A 251 -2.86 14.47 -8.35
CA SER A 251 -1.44 14.79 -8.19
C SER A 251 -1.26 16.10 -7.39
N PRO A 252 -0.21 16.23 -6.56
CA PRO A 252 0.03 17.44 -5.76
C PRO A 252 0.10 18.74 -6.56
N ASP A 253 0.61 18.69 -7.80
CA ASP A 253 0.65 19.83 -8.73
C ASP A 253 -0.72 20.15 -9.38
N GLY A 254 -1.72 19.31 -9.13
CA GLY A 254 -3.06 19.48 -9.64
C GLY A 254 -3.25 19.13 -11.14
N THR A 255 -2.25 18.62 -11.83
CA THR A 255 -2.33 18.38 -13.28
C THR A 255 -3.01 17.07 -13.65
N LEU A 256 -2.87 16.04 -12.84
CA LEU A 256 -3.35 14.69 -13.12
C LEU A 256 -4.35 14.22 -12.06
N ALA A 257 -5.28 13.36 -12.49
CA ALA A 257 -6.04 12.48 -11.61
C ALA A 257 -5.78 11.02 -11.98
N ALA A 258 -5.68 10.14 -10.99
CA ALA A 258 -5.56 8.71 -11.19
C ALA A 258 -6.82 8.02 -10.65
N ALA A 259 -7.46 7.21 -11.47
CA ALA A 259 -8.67 6.46 -11.12
C ALA A 259 -8.41 4.97 -11.25
N ALA A 260 -8.50 4.24 -10.14
CA ALA A 260 -8.34 2.79 -10.08
C ALA A 260 -9.67 2.08 -9.93
N GLY A 261 -9.79 0.91 -10.53
CA GLY A 261 -11.01 0.13 -10.51
C GLY A 261 -10.77 -1.37 -10.37
N ILE A 262 -11.85 -2.10 -10.17
CA ILE A 262 -11.84 -3.57 -10.09
C ILE A 262 -11.47 -4.24 -11.41
N GLY A 263 -11.33 -3.49 -12.49
CA GLY A 263 -10.89 -4.00 -13.79
C GLY A 263 -9.39 -4.26 -13.93
N GLY A 264 -8.59 -3.92 -12.90
CA GLY A 264 -7.14 -4.19 -12.88
C GLY A 264 -6.27 -3.16 -13.61
N SER A 265 -6.87 -2.06 -14.09
CA SER A 265 -6.16 -0.94 -14.70
C SER A 265 -6.37 0.35 -13.90
N VAL A 266 -5.46 1.30 -14.10
CA VAL A 266 -5.57 2.65 -13.57
C VAL A 266 -5.59 3.64 -14.73
N ALA A 267 -6.63 4.44 -14.82
CA ALA A 267 -6.72 5.55 -15.75
C ALA A 267 -6.00 6.76 -15.16
N VAL A 268 -4.99 7.27 -15.84
CA VAL A 268 -4.35 8.56 -15.55
C VAL A 268 -4.97 9.59 -16.49
N ILE A 269 -5.57 10.62 -15.92
CA ILE A 269 -6.41 11.61 -16.57
C ILE A 269 -5.72 12.96 -16.50
N ASP A 270 -5.60 13.66 -17.64
CA ASP A 270 -5.26 15.08 -17.66
C ASP A 270 -6.50 15.87 -17.18
N ARG A 271 -6.37 16.54 -16.04
CA ARG A 271 -7.50 17.25 -15.41
C ARG A 271 -7.97 18.45 -16.22
N ARG A 272 -7.08 19.14 -16.89
CA ARG A 272 -7.41 20.33 -17.68
C ARG A 272 -8.24 19.99 -18.93
N THR A 273 -7.87 18.89 -19.61
CA THR A 273 -8.51 18.49 -20.87
C THR A 273 -9.62 17.46 -20.67
N ARG A 274 -9.76 16.88 -19.46
CA ARG A 274 -10.65 15.74 -19.15
C ARG A 274 -10.38 14.52 -20.04
N ALA A 275 -9.16 14.38 -20.53
CA ALA A 275 -8.77 13.31 -21.44
C ALA A 275 -7.96 12.24 -20.73
N LEU A 276 -8.07 11.00 -21.20
CA LEU A 276 -7.21 9.91 -20.78
C LEU A 276 -5.77 10.19 -21.24
N ALA A 277 -4.88 10.46 -20.30
CA ALA A 277 -3.46 10.63 -20.59
C ALA A 277 -2.76 9.27 -20.75
N ARG A 278 -3.07 8.31 -19.86
CA ARG A 278 -2.47 6.97 -19.84
C ARG A 278 -3.40 5.95 -19.20
N THR A 279 -3.16 4.67 -19.53
CA THR A 279 -3.70 3.53 -18.80
C THR A 279 -2.53 2.72 -18.25
N LEU A 280 -2.46 2.55 -16.92
CA LEU A 280 -1.51 1.66 -16.29
C LEU A 280 -2.15 0.27 -16.21
N VAL A 281 -1.48 -0.71 -16.79
CA VAL A 281 -1.98 -2.10 -16.82
C VAL A 281 -1.11 -2.94 -15.89
N GLY A 282 -1.72 -3.36 -14.78
CA GLY A 282 -1.13 -4.31 -13.85
C GLY A 282 -1.38 -5.77 -14.25
N PRO A 283 -1.28 -6.70 -13.30
CA PRO A 283 -1.44 -8.14 -13.55
C PRO A 283 -2.89 -8.57 -13.83
N GLY A 284 -3.81 -7.65 -14.14
CA GLY A 284 -5.22 -7.94 -14.42
C GLY A 284 -6.09 -8.17 -13.16
N LEU A 285 -5.52 -7.99 -11.97
CA LEU A 285 -6.23 -8.08 -10.70
C LEU A 285 -6.71 -6.71 -10.21
N PRO A 286 -7.78 -6.62 -9.42
CA PRO A 286 -8.29 -5.35 -8.91
C PRO A 286 -7.22 -4.47 -8.28
N VAL A 287 -7.24 -3.17 -8.59
CA VAL A 287 -6.43 -2.13 -7.94
C VAL A 287 -7.32 -1.39 -6.95
N TRP A 288 -7.07 -1.60 -5.65
CA TRP A 288 -7.92 -1.11 -4.58
C TRP A 288 -7.59 0.31 -4.11
N SER A 289 -6.36 0.75 -4.33
CA SER A 289 -5.91 2.06 -3.85
C SER A 289 -4.86 2.67 -4.77
N VAL A 290 -4.89 4.00 -4.89
CA VAL A 290 -3.91 4.81 -5.62
C VAL A 290 -3.52 6.03 -4.80
N ALA A 291 -2.25 6.46 -4.91
CA ALA A 291 -1.77 7.69 -4.31
C ALA A 291 -0.55 8.22 -5.08
N PHE A 292 -0.48 9.54 -5.32
CA PHE A 292 0.69 10.18 -5.90
C PHE A 292 1.74 10.48 -4.83
N LEU A 293 3.02 10.29 -5.17
CA LEU A 293 4.11 10.88 -4.39
C LEU A 293 4.12 12.42 -4.54
N PRO A 294 4.79 13.12 -3.61
CA PRO A 294 4.90 14.60 -3.67
C PRO A 294 5.55 15.13 -4.96
N ASP A 295 6.28 14.30 -5.70
CA ASP A 295 6.90 14.64 -6.98
C ASP A 295 5.88 14.80 -8.13
N SER A 296 4.59 14.51 -7.89
CA SER A 296 3.50 14.53 -8.89
C SER A 296 3.71 13.62 -10.12
N ARG A 297 4.77 12.82 -10.13
CA ARG A 297 5.18 11.95 -11.24
C ARG A 297 5.09 10.47 -10.90
N THR A 298 5.34 10.14 -9.65
CA THR A 298 5.30 8.75 -9.19
C THR A 298 3.94 8.45 -8.58
N LEU A 299 3.25 7.44 -9.14
CA LEU A 299 1.99 6.92 -8.63
C LEU A 299 2.24 5.58 -7.94
N LEU A 300 1.70 5.42 -6.73
CA LEU A 300 1.63 4.13 -6.05
C LEU A 300 0.27 3.49 -6.27
N THR A 301 0.26 2.18 -6.45
CA THR A 301 -0.97 1.38 -6.57
C THR A 301 -0.94 0.21 -5.62
N GLY A 302 -2.01 -0.02 -4.85
CA GLY A 302 -2.21 -1.21 -4.02
C GLY A 302 -3.19 -2.16 -4.69
N GLY A 303 -2.82 -3.44 -4.82
CA GLY A 303 -3.56 -4.42 -5.60
C GLY A 303 -4.07 -5.61 -4.81
N ALA A 304 -4.95 -6.38 -5.48
CA ALA A 304 -5.49 -7.64 -4.98
C ALA A 304 -4.43 -8.77 -4.91
N ASP A 305 -3.27 -8.55 -5.45
CA ASP A 305 -2.10 -9.44 -5.37
C ASP A 305 -1.18 -9.13 -4.18
N ASN A 306 -1.65 -8.34 -3.21
CA ASN A 306 -0.97 -8.00 -1.96
C ASN A 306 0.28 -7.12 -2.13
N ILE A 307 0.42 -6.47 -3.28
CA ILE A 307 1.63 -5.73 -3.66
C ILE A 307 1.31 -4.24 -3.83
N VAL A 308 2.23 -3.39 -3.35
CA VAL A 308 2.27 -1.98 -3.76
C VAL A 308 3.29 -1.80 -4.86
N ARG A 309 2.86 -1.22 -5.99
CA ARG A 309 3.71 -0.91 -7.16
C ARG A 309 3.91 0.58 -7.31
N ARG A 310 5.04 0.94 -7.90
CA ARG A 310 5.36 2.31 -8.29
C ARG A 310 5.30 2.44 -9.81
N TRP A 311 4.72 3.53 -10.28
CA TRP A 311 4.56 3.83 -11.70
C TRP A 311 5.00 5.26 -11.98
N ASN A 312 5.64 5.47 -13.11
CA ASN A 312 5.77 6.81 -13.68
C ASN A 312 4.44 7.18 -14.35
N ALA A 313 3.73 8.16 -13.82
CA ALA A 313 2.41 8.56 -14.31
C ALA A 313 2.46 9.17 -15.72
N ALA A 314 3.60 9.75 -16.12
CA ALA A 314 3.78 10.36 -17.44
C ALA A 314 4.07 9.33 -18.53
N THR A 315 4.90 8.31 -18.23
CA THR A 315 5.28 7.29 -19.23
C THR A 315 4.41 6.05 -19.18
N GLY A 316 3.80 5.75 -18.01
CA GLY A 316 3.05 4.52 -17.74
C GLY A 316 3.94 3.33 -17.38
N GLU A 317 5.26 3.52 -17.33
CA GLU A 317 6.21 2.47 -17.02
C GLU A 317 6.33 2.25 -15.51
N PRO A 318 6.58 1.01 -15.06
CA PRO A 318 6.97 0.76 -13.68
C PRO A 318 8.24 1.55 -13.34
N VAL A 319 8.26 2.20 -12.20
CA VAL A 319 9.47 2.85 -11.69
C VAL A 319 10.34 1.77 -11.06
N ASP A 320 11.40 1.38 -11.77
CA ASP A 320 12.45 0.55 -11.19
C ASP A 320 13.26 1.33 -10.15
N SER A 321 13.97 0.62 -9.30
CA SER A 321 14.70 1.07 -8.11
C SER A 321 15.79 2.14 -8.32
N LEU A 322 15.80 2.87 -9.42
CA LEU A 322 16.83 3.87 -9.76
C LEU A 322 16.86 5.10 -8.84
N LEU A 323 15.92 5.25 -7.88
CA LEU A 323 15.93 6.34 -6.89
C LEU A 323 16.40 5.89 -5.50
N VAL A 324 16.71 4.63 -5.33
CA VAL A 324 17.39 4.11 -4.14
C VAL A 324 18.72 3.57 -4.65
N GLU A 325 19.86 4.04 -4.12
CA GLU A 325 21.09 3.26 -4.21
C GLU A 325 20.71 1.82 -3.90
N ALA A 326 20.88 0.94 -4.89
CA ALA A 326 20.30 -0.39 -4.88
C ALA A 326 20.73 -1.11 -3.61
N ALA A 327 19.87 -1.10 -2.59
CA ALA A 327 20.00 -2.05 -1.52
C ALA A 327 19.96 -3.40 -2.22
N ALA A 328 21.10 -4.09 -2.23
CA ALA A 328 21.26 -5.36 -2.92
C ALA A 328 20.07 -6.24 -2.55
N ASP A 329 19.40 -6.83 -3.55
CA ASP A 329 18.29 -7.75 -3.29
C ASP A 329 18.81 -8.81 -2.27
N PRO A 330 18.28 -8.85 -1.05
CA PRO A 330 18.78 -9.76 -0.01
C PRO A 330 18.61 -11.23 -0.40
N LEU A 331 17.84 -11.52 -1.45
CA LEU A 331 17.64 -12.85 -2.01
C LEU A 331 18.37 -13.08 -3.33
N ALA A 332 19.22 -12.17 -3.80
CA ALA A 332 19.93 -12.29 -5.08
C ALA A 332 20.78 -13.57 -5.16
N ALA A 333 21.41 -13.97 -4.03
CA ALA A 333 22.19 -15.20 -3.95
C ALA A 333 21.36 -16.50 -4.09
N TYR A 334 20.03 -16.37 -4.04
CA TYR A 334 19.08 -17.49 -4.10
C TYR A 334 18.18 -17.41 -5.35
N ALA A 335 18.65 -16.78 -6.41
CA ALA A 335 17.89 -16.66 -7.67
C ALA A 335 17.49 -18.05 -8.19
N GLY A 336 16.21 -18.22 -8.55
CA GLY A 336 15.65 -19.51 -8.99
C GLY A 336 15.28 -20.49 -7.88
N ASP A 337 15.51 -20.16 -6.61
CA ASP A 337 15.09 -20.99 -5.48
C ASP A 337 13.61 -20.72 -5.16
N ARG A 338 12.76 -21.74 -5.27
CA ARG A 338 11.32 -21.63 -5.01
C ARG A 338 11.01 -21.14 -3.59
N GLY A 339 11.76 -21.57 -2.59
CA GLY A 339 11.59 -21.13 -1.20
C GLY A 339 11.95 -19.67 -1.00
N ALA A 340 13.00 -19.18 -1.68
CA ALA A 340 13.36 -17.77 -1.69
C ALA A 340 12.28 -16.91 -2.39
N GLU A 341 11.67 -17.40 -3.47
CA GLU A 341 10.57 -16.71 -4.14
C GLU A 341 9.37 -16.54 -3.20
N ILE A 342 9.02 -17.59 -2.45
CA ILE A 342 7.94 -17.56 -1.46
C ILE A 342 8.31 -16.61 -0.32
N PHE A 343 9.57 -16.65 0.17
CA PHE A 343 10.06 -15.80 1.24
C PHE A 343 10.12 -14.32 0.87
N ARG A 344 10.02 -13.95 -0.38
CA ARG A 344 10.12 -12.57 -0.87
C ARG A 344 9.15 -11.59 -0.20
N ALA A 345 7.98 -12.04 0.23
CA ALA A 345 7.05 -11.24 1.02
C ALA A 345 7.53 -11.02 2.47
N CYS A 346 8.30 -11.96 3.01
CA CYS A 346 8.76 -11.94 4.41
C CYS A 346 9.99 -11.04 4.61
N VAL A 347 10.79 -10.87 3.56
CA VAL A 347 12.02 -10.05 3.55
C VAL A 347 11.79 -8.58 3.95
N ALA A 348 10.59 -8.06 3.70
CA ALA A 348 10.22 -6.70 4.11
C ALA A 348 10.30 -6.50 5.62
N CYS A 349 9.92 -7.54 6.39
CA CYS A 349 9.82 -7.49 7.84
C CYS A 349 10.94 -8.26 8.55
N HIS A 350 11.59 -9.23 7.90
CA HIS A 350 12.58 -10.10 8.50
C HIS A 350 13.94 -10.02 7.81
N THR A 351 15.00 -10.16 8.59
CA THR A 351 16.38 -10.35 8.08
C THR A 351 16.82 -11.79 8.28
N LEU A 352 17.75 -12.27 7.44
CA LEU A 352 18.23 -13.66 7.42
C LEU A 352 19.62 -13.83 8.01
N GLY A 353 20.48 -12.82 7.85
CA GLY A 353 21.90 -12.90 8.21
C GLY A 353 22.19 -12.62 9.67
N ALA A 354 23.22 -13.29 10.21
CA ALA A 354 23.75 -12.99 11.53
C ALA A 354 24.26 -11.53 11.58
N GLY A 355 23.99 -10.83 12.69
CA GLY A 355 24.38 -9.42 12.88
C GLY A 355 23.52 -8.39 12.14
N GLN A 356 22.55 -8.82 11.35
CA GLN A 356 21.58 -7.89 10.76
C GLN A 356 20.55 -7.45 11.81
N ALA A 357 20.20 -6.16 11.79
CA ALA A 357 19.20 -5.59 12.68
C ALA A 357 17.81 -6.18 12.45
N ASN A 358 16.98 -6.20 13.50
CA ASN A 358 15.55 -6.44 13.38
C ASN A 358 14.90 -5.36 12.49
N ARG A 359 13.83 -5.74 11.81
CA ARG A 359 12.92 -4.84 11.06
C ARG A 359 11.59 -4.73 11.80
N ALA A 360 10.49 -4.64 11.07
CA ALA A 360 9.16 -4.75 11.66
C ALA A 360 8.90 -6.12 12.31
N GLY A 361 9.63 -7.15 11.90
CA GLY A 361 9.71 -8.47 12.52
C GLY A 361 11.12 -8.76 13.04
N PRO A 362 11.28 -9.80 13.87
CA PRO A 362 12.58 -10.21 14.40
C PRO A 362 13.48 -10.79 13.31
N THR A 363 14.79 -10.76 13.52
CA THR A 363 15.72 -11.52 12.68
C THR A 363 15.44 -13.02 12.74
N LEU A 364 15.52 -13.69 11.59
CA LEU A 364 15.39 -15.15 11.49
C LEU A 364 16.73 -15.86 11.55
N ALA A 365 17.87 -15.14 11.66
CA ALA A 365 19.17 -15.76 11.85
C ALA A 365 19.15 -16.74 13.03
N GLY A 366 19.51 -18.02 12.79
CA GLY A 366 19.47 -19.07 13.80
C GLY A 366 18.09 -19.36 14.37
N ILE A 367 17.03 -19.26 13.56
CA ILE A 367 15.65 -19.47 14.03
C ILE A 367 15.41 -20.91 14.49
N PHE A 368 15.96 -21.92 13.79
CA PHE A 368 15.70 -23.32 14.13
C PHE A 368 16.38 -23.72 15.44
N GLY A 369 15.61 -24.35 16.32
CA GLY A 369 16.02 -24.66 17.70
C GLY A 369 15.79 -23.51 18.69
N ARG A 370 15.42 -22.32 18.22
CA ARG A 370 15.16 -21.15 19.08
C ARG A 370 13.72 -21.17 19.61
N ARG A 371 13.54 -20.87 20.89
CA ARG A 371 12.21 -20.69 21.48
C ARG A 371 11.56 -19.42 20.93
N ILE A 372 10.24 -19.45 20.76
CA ILE A 372 9.44 -18.28 20.37
C ILE A 372 9.70 -17.11 21.33
N ALA A 373 9.62 -15.89 20.81
CA ALA A 373 9.79 -14.64 21.54
C ALA A 373 11.15 -14.43 22.23
N THR A 374 12.24 -15.08 21.72
CA THR A 374 13.58 -14.95 22.29
C THR A 374 14.62 -14.37 21.33
N ALA A 375 14.21 -13.85 20.16
CA ALA A 375 15.17 -13.18 19.28
C ALA A 375 15.74 -11.91 19.94
N PRO A 376 17.08 -11.73 19.97
CA PRO A 376 17.70 -10.60 20.64
C PRO A 376 17.27 -9.25 20.08
N GLY A 377 17.06 -8.27 20.98
CA GLY A 377 16.77 -6.87 20.59
C GLY A 377 15.43 -6.63 19.90
N TYR A 378 14.50 -7.60 19.95
CA TYR A 378 13.15 -7.42 19.44
C TYR A 378 12.12 -7.44 20.58
N ASP A 379 11.20 -6.47 20.58
CA ASP A 379 10.14 -6.39 21.60
C ASP A 379 8.93 -7.22 21.17
N PHE A 380 8.78 -8.36 21.82
CA PHE A 380 7.67 -9.28 21.60
C PHE A 380 6.48 -8.95 22.49
N SER A 381 5.26 -9.20 22.03
CA SER A 381 4.06 -9.12 22.84
C SER A 381 4.13 -10.12 24.01
N ASP A 382 3.50 -9.78 25.14
CA ASP A 382 3.43 -10.68 26.31
C ASP A 382 2.66 -11.97 25.98
N ALA A 383 1.73 -11.92 25.02
CA ALA A 383 1.05 -13.12 24.53
C ALA A 383 2.06 -14.12 23.91
N LEU A 384 2.97 -13.66 23.04
CA LEU A 384 3.99 -14.51 22.43
C LEU A 384 5.00 -15.05 23.44
N LYS A 385 5.37 -14.24 24.44
CA LYS A 385 6.30 -14.66 25.52
C LYS A 385 5.76 -15.81 26.37
N ARG A 386 4.44 -15.98 26.42
CA ARG A 386 3.76 -17.07 27.17
C ARG A 386 3.60 -18.36 26.37
N LEU A 387 3.84 -18.35 25.04
CA LEU A 387 3.72 -19.56 24.23
C LEU A 387 4.92 -20.48 24.43
N ASP A 388 4.67 -21.79 24.44
CA ASP A 388 5.72 -22.81 24.51
C ASP A 388 5.93 -23.46 23.14
N ILE A 389 6.57 -22.71 22.23
CA ILE A 389 6.89 -23.13 20.87
C ILE A 389 8.39 -23.04 20.68
N VAL A 390 9.01 -24.11 20.19
CA VAL A 390 10.36 -24.10 19.64
C VAL A 390 10.24 -24.16 18.12
N TRP A 391 10.96 -23.28 17.45
CA TRP A 391 10.94 -23.24 15.99
C TRP A 391 11.70 -24.42 15.41
N THR A 392 10.99 -25.31 14.76
CA THR A 392 11.51 -26.45 13.99
C THR A 392 10.98 -26.35 12.55
N PRO A 393 11.49 -27.15 11.60
CA PRO A 393 10.91 -27.27 10.27
C PRO A 393 9.39 -27.49 10.29
N GLU A 394 8.90 -28.35 11.19
CA GLU A 394 7.49 -28.72 11.33
C GLU A 394 6.67 -27.54 11.89
N THR A 395 7.17 -26.85 12.94
CA THR A 395 6.45 -25.73 13.56
C THR A 395 6.40 -24.53 12.64
N VAL A 396 7.43 -24.27 11.83
CA VAL A 396 7.41 -23.25 10.79
C VAL A 396 6.43 -23.62 9.67
N ALA A 397 6.43 -24.88 9.20
CA ALA A 397 5.44 -25.31 8.21
C ALA A 397 4.01 -25.16 8.75
N ARG A 398 3.77 -25.51 10.02
CA ARG A 398 2.48 -25.42 10.67
C ARG A 398 1.99 -23.98 10.82
N LEU A 399 2.91 -23.03 11.12
CA LEU A 399 2.61 -21.60 11.16
C LEU A 399 1.96 -21.13 9.84
N PHE A 400 2.51 -21.54 8.70
CA PHE A 400 2.01 -21.14 7.39
C PHE A 400 0.85 -22.00 6.87
N GLU A 401 0.60 -23.14 7.46
CA GLU A 401 -0.57 -23.98 7.16
C GLU A 401 -1.84 -23.38 7.74
N ILE A 402 -1.84 -23.08 9.04
CA ILE A 402 -3.03 -22.59 9.74
C ILE A 402 -3.09 -21.08 9.89
N GLY A 403 -2.00 -20.38 9.69
CA GLY A 403 -1.86 -18.93 9.73
C GLY A 403 -1.33 -18.39 11.07
N PRO A 404 -0.61 -17.26 11.01
CA PRO A 404 0.02 -16.64 12.18
C PRO A 404 -0.95 -16.32 13.32
N ALA A 405 -2.14 -15.80 13.02
CA ALA A 405 -3.10 -15.43 14.05
C ALA A 405 -3.58 -16.63 14.87
N ALA A 406 -3.79 -17.78 14.22
CA ALA A 406 -4.24 -19.01 14.87
C ALA A 406 -3.11 -19.76 15.58
N TYR A 407 -1.91 -19.82 14.95
CA TYR A 407 -0.77 -20.59 15.50
C TYR A 407 -0.03 -19.85 16.61
N THR A 408 0.12 -18.53 16.47
CA THR A 408 0.82 -17.65 17.42
C THR A 408 -0.07 -16.50 17.86
N PRO A 409 -1.09 -16.75 18.70
CA PRO A 409 -2.02 -15.70 19.16
C PRO A 409 -1.26 -14.53 19.80
N GLY A 410 -1.66 -13.30 19.45
CA GLY A 410 -0.98 -12.07 19.89
C GLY A 410 0.22 -11.66 19.03
N THR A 411 0.43 -12.35 17.90
CA THR A 411 1.42 -11.92 16.91
C THR A 411 1.03 -10.61 16.24
N LYS A 412 2.05 -9.80 15.85
CA LYS A 412 1.88 -8.65 14.95
C LYS A 412 2.12 -9.03 13.48
N MET A 413 2.53 -10.28 13.21
CA MET A 413 2.75 -10.76 11.85
C MET A 413 1.44 -10.70 11.04
N PRO A 414 1.44 -10.13 9.82
CA PRO A 414 0.29 -10.18 8.92
C PRO A 414 -0.17 -11.62 8.68
N GLU A 415 -1.47 -11.81 8.46
CA GLU A 415 -1.98 -13.14 8.15
C GLU A 415 -1.45 -13.62 6.81
N GLN A 416 -0.71 -14.72 6.83
CA GLN A 416 -0.12 -15.33 5.65
C GLN A 416 -0.29 -16.84 5.73
N ARG A 417 -0.98 -17.41 4.74
CA ARG A 417 -1.16 -18.86 4.61
C ARG A 417 -0.58 -19.35 3.29
N ILE A 418 0.10 -20.48 3.34
CA ILE A 418 0.63 -21.16 2.17
C ILE A 418 -0.12 -22.49 2.02
N GLY A 419 -1.10 -22.54 1.12
CA GLY A 419 -1.97 -23.69 0.95
C GLY A 419 -1.24 -24.93 0.41
N SER A 420 -0.25 -24.74 -0.49
CA SER A 420 0.54 -25.82 -1.06
C SER A 420 1.53 -26.39 -0.05
N GLU A 421 1.47 -27.69 0.23
CA GLU A 421 2.42 -28.40 1.06
C GLU A 421 3.84 -28.35 0.46
N ALA A 422 3.95 -28.49 -0.86
CA ALA A 422 5.22 -28.40 -1.57
C ALA A 422 5.88 -27.01 -1.41
N ASP A 423 5.07 -25.96 -1.46
CA ASP A 423 5.57 -24.59 -1.24
C ASP A 423 5.98 -24.36 0.21
N ARG A 424 5.25 -24.89 1.20
CA ARG A 424 5.67 -24.83 2.61
C ARG A 424 6.99 -25.56 2.83
N ALA A 425 7.15 -26.76 2.24
CA ALA A 425 8.40 -27.51 2.32
C ALA A 425 9.56 -26.77 1.63
N ALA A 426 9.32 -26.12 0.49
CA ALA A 426 10.33 -25.30 -0.20
C ALA A 426 10.76 -24.11 0.67
N LEU A 427 9.80 -23.39 1.28
CA LEU A 427 10.09 -22.29 2.21
C LEU A 427 10.95 -22.74 3.39
N VAL A 428 10.58 -23.84 4.04
CA VAL A 428 11.33 -24.39 5.20
C VAL A 428 12.76 -24.74 4.81
N LYS A 429 12.96 -25.47 3.71
CA LYS A 429 14.30 -25.83 3.19
C LYS A 429 15.14 -24.58 2.87
N PHE A 430 14.51 -23.54 2.31
CA PHE A 430 15.19 -22.27 2.09
C PHE A 430 15.64 -21.64 3.40
N LEU A 431 14.74 -21.54 4.39
CA LEU A 431 15.07 -20.96 5.70
C LEU A 431 16.19 -21.73 6.41
N GLU A 432 16.19 -23.07 6.37
CA GLU A 432 17.28 -23.90 6.93
C GLU A 432 18.64 -23.51 6.36
N ARG A 433 18.72 -23.31 5.03
CA ARG A 433 19.98 -22.89 4.38
C ARG A 433 20.34 -21.44 4.67
N ALA A 434 19.35 -20.54 4.60
CA ALA A 434 19.58 -19.10 4.64
C ALA A 434 19.83 -18.56 6.07
N THR A 435 19.40 -19.28 7.11
CA THR A 435 19.49 -18.82 8.51
C THR A 435 20.55 -19.56 9.35
N ASN A 436 21.14 -20.64 8.82
CA ASN A 436 22.14 -21.48 9.50
C ASN A 436 23.60 -21.03 9.28
N HIS A 437 23.84 -19.80 8.83
CA HIS A 437 25.21 -19.28 8.80
C HIS A 437 25.68 -19.01 10.24
N ARG A 438 26.48 -19.97 10.77
CA ARG A 438 27.27 -19.80 11.98
C ARG A 438 28.48 -18.91 11.74
#